data_48c4b35fe81eef898f541453b7bdeb8a
#
_entry.id   48c4b35fe81eef898f541453b7bdeb8a
#
_cell.length_a   1.000
_cell.length_b   1.000
_cell.length_c   1.000
_cell.angle_alpha   90.00
_cell.angle_beta   90.00
_cell.angle_gamma   90.00
#
_symmetry.space_group_name_H-M   'P 1'
#
loop_
_entity.id
_entity.type
_entity.pdbx_description
1 polymer ?
#
loop_
_entity_poly.entity_id
_entity_poly.type
_entity_poly.pdbx_seq_one_letter_code
_entity_poly.pdbx_strand_id
1 'polypeptide(L)'
;FRSAREGANVVIAAKSNEPHPKLGGSIHSVADEVIAAGGQALAILLDVRDEVAVQKAMQQAAEHFGGIDILINNAGAIALTNVENTPLKKYDLIQSINHRAVFVCSQAALPYLKKSSNGHILSLSPPINLNPKWLTVFAPYTLSKYGMTLLSIGMAQEFKDYGICVNTLWPETYIATAAVTNNIANDEAVDICRKPDIMADAAFAIISHRETGQHYLDEGVLRGYGVTDFDHYACNPATKDQIQRDFFLD
;
A
#
# COMPACT_ATOMS: atom_id res chain seq x y z
N PHE A 1 -12.66 1.82 1.22
CA PHE A 1 -13.92 2.53 1.52
C PHE A 1 -13.94 3.92 0.89
N ARG A 2 -12.83 4.71 0.97
CA ARG A 2 -12.81 6.08 0.45
C ARG A 2 -13.20 6.13 -1.03
N SER A 3 -12.54 5.34 -1.88
CA SER A 3 -12.85 5.29 -3.31
C SER A 3 -14.24 4.71 -3.61
N ALA A 4 -14.71 3.75 -2.79
CA ALA A 4 -16.05 3.17 -2.93
C ALA A 4 -17.16 4.20 -2.76
N ARG A 5 -17.01 5.12 -1.79
CA ARG A 5 -17.96 6.24 -1.58
C ARG A 5 -18.03 7.19 -2.77
N GLU A 6 -17.00 7.22 -3.60
CA GLU A 6 -16.95 8.00 -4.85
C GLU A 6 -17.35 7.16 -6.08
N GLY A 7 -17.92 5.97 -5.85
CA GLY A 7 -18.46 5.12 -6.92
C GLY A 7 -17.45 4.18 -7.59
N ALA A 8 -16.25 4.01 -7.04
CA ALA A 8 -15.28 3.09 -7.61
C ALA A 8 -15.70 1.63 -7.39
N ASN A 9 -15.43 0.80 -8.40
CA ASN A 9 -15.45 -0.66 -8.28
C ASN A 9 -14.15 -1.13 -7.64
N VAL A 10 -14.22 -1.96 -6.60
CA VAL A 10 -13.06 -2.33 -5.80
C VAL A 10 -12.82 -3.83 -5.83
N VAL A 11 -11.63 -4.24 -6.24
CA VAL A 11 -11.17 -5.63 -6.11
C VAL A 11 -10.33 -5.76 -4.83
N ILE A 12 -10.74 -6.65 -3.94
CA ILE A 12 -10.02 -6.99 -2.72
C ILE A 12 -9.27 -8.30 -2.96
N ALA A 13 -7.98 -8.20 -3.25
CA ALA A 13 -7.13 -9.36 -3.54
C ALA A 13 -6.14 -9.60 -2.41
N ALA A 14 -6.32 -10.68 -1.66
CA ALA A 14 -5.44 -11.07 -0.56
C ALA A 14 -5.56 -12.57 -0.26
N LYS A 15 -4.65 -13.08 0.57
CA LYS A 15 -4.65 -14.51 0.95
C LYS A 15 -5.57 -14.87 2.12
N SER A 16 -6.22 -13.91 2.75
CA SER A 16 -7.06 -14.12 3.94
C SER A 16 -8.51 -14.39 3.53
N ASN A 17 -8.80 -15.64 3.15
CA ASN A 17 -10.14 -16.07 2.78
C ASN A 17 -11.08 -16.14 3.99
N GLU A 18 -10.56 -16.63 5.12
CA GLU A 18 -11.26 -16.71 6.39
C GLU A 18 -10.77 -15.63 7.35
N PRO A 19 -11.60 -15.20 8.31
CA PRO A 19 -11.17 -14.25 9.34
C PRO A 19 -9.96 -14.78 10.13
N HIS A 20 -8.91 -13.98 10.21
CA HIS A 20 -7.73 -14.36 10.99
C HIS A 20 -8.07 -14.27 12.50
N PRO A 21 -7.73 -15.29 13.32
CA PRO A 21 -8.14 -15.32 14.74
C PRO A 21 -7.70 -14.11 15.58
N LYS A 22 -6.58 -13.47 15.20
CA LYS A 22 -6.03 -12.32 15.93
C LYS A 22 -6.27 -10.97 15.25
N LEU A 23 -6.48 -10.95 13.92
CA LEU A 23 -6.54 -9.70 13.14
C LEU A 23 -7.95 -9.37 12.69
N GLY A 24 -8.88 -10.34 12.79
CA GLY A 24 -10.22 -10.20 12.26
C GLY A 24 -10.21 -10.00 10.74
N GLY A 25 -11.40 -9.93 10.13
CA GLY A 25 -11.56 -9.61 8.73
C GLY A 25 -11.08 -10.68 7.74
N SER A 26 -11.68 -10.68 6.57
CA SER A 26 -11.32 -11.49 5.42
C SER A 26 -11.53 -10.66 4.16
N ILE A 27 -11.11 -11.16 2.99
CA ILE A 27 -11.43 -10.51 1.71
C ILE A 27 -12.94 -10.34 1.51
N HIS A 28 -13.74 -11.24 2.05
CA HIS A 28 -15.21 -11.21 1.95
C HIS A 28 -15.81 -10.14 2.87
N SER A 29 -15.40 -10.09 4.15
CA SER A 29 -15.90 -9.06 5.06
C SER A 29 -15.56 -7.64 4.59
N VAL A 30 -14.35 -7.44 4.02
CA VAL A 30 -13.96 -6.15 3.43
C VAL A 30 -14.78 -5.84 2.17
N ALA A 31 -15.10 -6.84 1.34
CA ALA A 31 -15.98 -6.66 0.19
C ALA A 31 -17.39 -6.21 0.62
N ASP A 32 -17.95 -6.86 1.66
CA ASP A 32 -19.26 -6.48 2.22
C ASP A 32 -19.26 -5.03 2.75
N GLU A 33 -18.18 -4.61 3.42
CA GLU A 33 -18.02 -3.23 3.90
C GLU A 33 -17.91 -2.22 2.74
N VAL A 34 -17.23 -2.58 1.63
CA VAL A 34 -17.17 -1.74 0.42
C VAL A 34 -18.54 -1.57 -0.20
N ILE A 35 -19.33 -2.66 -0.27
CA ILE A 35 -20.71 -2.63 -0.79
C ILE A 35 -21.59 -1.77 0.13
N ALA A 36 -21.47 -1.96 1.44
CA ALA A 36 -22.19 -1.13 2.42
C ALA A 36 -21.84 0.37 2.35
N ALA A 37 -20.62 0.69 1.90
CA ALA A 37 -20.17 2.07 1.66
C ALA A 37 -20.69 2.67 0.33
N GLY A 38 -21.45 1.91 -0.46
CA GLY A 38 -22.07 2.35 -1.73
C GLY A 38 -21.30 2.01 -3.00
N GLY A 39 -20.17 1.27 -2.89
CA GLY A 39 -19.39 0.78 -4.04
C GLY A 39 -19.82 -0.62 -4.50
N GLN A 40 -19.15 -1.11 -5.54
CA GLN A 40 -19.17 -2.52 -5.93
C GLN A 40 -17.85 -3.17 -5.53
N ALA A 41 -17.90 -4.45 -5.14
CA ALA A 41 -16.72 -5.17 -4.68
C ALA A 41 -16.62 -6.56 -5.28
N LEU A 42 -15.38 -7.00 -5.52
CA LEU A 42 -15.03 -8.36 -5.90
C LEU A 42 -13.90 -8.86 -4.99
N ALA A 43 -14.16 -9.93 -4.23
CA ALA A 43 -13.14 -10.59 -3.43
C ALA A 43 -12.43 -11.66 -4.25
N ILE A 44 -11.08 -11.63 -4.28
CA ILE A 44 -10.25 -12.61 -4.98
C ILE A 44 -9.21 -13.18 -4.00
N LEU A 45 -9.23 -14.49 -3.79
CA LEU A 45 -8.19 -15.15 -3.02
C LEU A 45 -6.88 -15.16 -3.82
N LEU A 46 -5.85 -14.48 -3.32
CA LEU A 46 -4.59 -14.28 -4.03
C LEU A 46 -3.38 -14.31 -3.10
N ASP A 47 -2.43 -15.17 -3.41
CA ASP A 47 -1.05 -15.03 -2.95
C ASP A 47 -0.24 -14.31 -4.04
N VAL A 48 0.22 -13.10 -3.77
CA VAL A 48 0.98 -12.26 -4.73
C VAL A 48 2.34 -12.86 -5.14
N ARG A 49 2.78 -13.94 -4.49
CA ARG A 49 3.99 -14.67 -4.84
C ARG A 49 3.78 -15.64 -6.02
N ASP A 50 2.55 -16.04 -6.26
CA ASP A 50 2.15 -16.93 -7.34
C ASP A 50 1.81 -16.10 -8.59
N GLU A 51 2.71 -16.12 -9.56
CA GLU A 51 2.61 -15.37 -10.81
C GLU A 51 1.36 -15.77 -11.62
N VAL A 52 1.05 -17.07 -11.69
CA VAL A 52 -0.11 -17.56 -12.44
C VAL A 52 -1.42 -17.12 -11.77
N ALA A 53 -1.45 -17.17 -10.43
CA ALA A 53 -2.61 -16.68 -9.67
C ALA A 53 -2.78 -15.16 -9.85
N VAL A 54 -1.70 -14.38 -9.89
CA VAL A 54 -1.75 -12.92 -10.14
C VAL A 54 -2.32 -12.64 -11.53
N GLN A 55 -1.85 -13.33 -12.58
CA GLN A 55 -2.37 -13.15 -13.94
C GLN A 55 -3.87 -13.46 -14.01
N LYS A 56 -4.31 -14.57 -13.40
CA LYS A 56 -5.74 -14.93 -13.33
C LYS A 56 -6.56 -13.91 -12.55
N ALA A 57 -6.03 -13.38 -11.45
CA ALA A 57 -6.73 -12.37 -10.66
C ALA A 57 -6.93 -11.06 -11.45
N MET A 58 -5.93 -10.60 -12.20
CA MET A 58 -6.07 -9.42 -13.07
C MET A 58 -7.08 -9.67 -14.19
N GLN A 59 -7.05 -10.85 -14.82
CA GLN A 59 -8.04 -11.22 -15.82
C GLN A 59 -9.45 -11.22 -15.25
N GLN A 60 -9.67 -11.89 -14.11
CA GLN A 60 -10.96 -11.96 -13.44
C GLN A 60 -11.50 -10.57 -13.07
N ALA A 61 -10.64 -9.70 -12.53
CA ALA A 61 -10.99 -8.32 -12.21
C ALA A 61 -11.45 -7.54 -13.46
N ALA A 62 -10.68 -7.65 -14.53
CA ALA A 62 -10.98 -6.97 -15.79
C ALA A 62 -12.25 -7.51 -16.48
N GLU A 63 -12.49 -8.81 -16.44
CA GLU A 63 -13.71 -9.42 -16.98
C GLU A 63 -14.95 -9.00 -16.17
N HIS A 64 -14.82 -8.90 -14.85
CA HIS A 64 -15.93 -8.55 -13.96
C HIS A 64 -16.35 -7.09 -14.07
N PHE A 65 -15.39 -6.16 -14.14
CA PHE A 65 -15.66 -4.71 -14.14
C PHE A 65 -15.38 -4.02 -15.49
N GLY A 66 -15.00 -4.76 -16.51
CA GLY A 66 -14.75 -4.22 -17.86
C GLY A 66 -13.34 -3.65 -18.08
N GLY A 67 -12.45 -3.71 -17.09
CA GLY A 67 -11.08 -3.21 -17.17
C GLY A 67 -10.42 -3.03 -15.80
N ILE A 68 -9.20 -2.50 -15.81
CA ILE A 68 -8.48 -2.08 -14.60
C ILE A 68 -7.93 -0.68 -14.87
N ASP A 69 -8.32 0.28 -14.06
CA ASP A 69 -7.83 1.65 -14.12
C ASP A 69 -6.70 1.89 -13.12
N ILE A 70 -6.79 1.27 -11.95
CA ILE A 70 -5.90 1.56 -10.82
C ILE A 70 -5.40 0.26 -10.20
N LEU A 71 -4.08 0.14 -10.05
CA LEU A 71 -3.43 -0.90 -9.27
C LEU A 71 -2.82 -0.29 -8.01
N ILE A 72 -3.22 -0.78 -6.83
CA ILE A 72 -2.59 -0.41 -5.55
C ILE A 72 -1.77 -1.59 -5.04
N ASN A 73 -0.44 -1.47 -5.05
CA ASN A 73 0.48 -2.42 -4.48
C ASN A 73 0.63 -2.17 -2.97
N ASN A 74 -0.32 -2.70 -2.21
CA ASN A 74 -0.36 -2.59 -0.75
C ASN A 74 0.13 -3.86 -0.04
N ALA A 75 0.10 -5.01 -0.70
CA ALA A 75 0.57 -6.26 -0.12
C ALA A 75 2.02 -6.10 0.38
N GLY A 76 2.28 -6.53 1.62
CA GLY A 76 3.59 -6.38 2.22
C GLY A 76 3.80 -7.31 3.40
N ALA A 77 5.07 -7.56 3.72
CA ALA A 77 5.52 -8.25 4.91
C ALA A 77 6.61 -7.45 5.60
N ILE A 78 6.63 -7.51 6.92
CA ILE A 78 7.62 -6.81 7.76
C ILE A 78 8.53 -7.80 8.47
N ALA A 79 9.82 -7.47 8.55
CA ALA A 79 10.81 -8.19 9.35
C ALA A 79 11.89 -7.21 9.82
N LEU A 80 11.81 -6.83 11.08
CA LEU A 80 12.70 -5.84 11.70
C LEU A 80 13.89 -6.54 12.35
N THR A 81 14.66 -7.29 11.55
CA THR A 81 15.88 -7.99 11.97
C THR A 81 17.06 -7.58 11.09
N ASN A 82 18.25 -7.49 11.69
CA ASN A 82 19.49 -7.19 10.98
C ASN A 82 19.95 -8.40 10.13
N VAL A 83 21.00 -8.20 9.34
CA VAL A 83 21.55 -9.24 8.43
C VAL A 83 21.96 -10.49 9.21
N GLU A 84 22.64 -10.33 10.34
CA GLU A 84 23.13 -11.44 11.16
C GLU A 84 21.99 -12.35 11.66
N ASN A 85 20.84 -11.77 12.03
CA ASN A 85 19.74 -12.47 12.69
C ASN A 85 18.55 -12.75 11.76
N THR A 86 18.66 -12.47 10.45
CA THR A 86 17.58 -12.74 9.50
C THR A 86 17.77 -14.14 8.89
N PRO A 87 16.90 -15.13 9.20
CA PRO A 87 16.93 -16.41 8.51
C PRO A 87 16.67 -16.25 7.01
N LEU A 88 17.39 -16.98 6.15
CA LEU A 88 17.25 -16.89 4.69
C LEU A 88 15.80 -17.07 4.23
N LYS A 89 15.08 -18.04 4.81
CA LYS A 89 13.64 -18.22 4.52
C LYS A 89 12.81 -16.96 4.78
N LYS A 90 13.14 -16.18 5.81
CA LYS A 90 12.45 -14.94 6.14
C LYS A 90 12.85 -13.84 5.17
N TYR A 91 14.13 -13.77 4.81
CA TYR A 91 14.62 -12.86 3.78
C TYR A 91 13.89 -13.12 2.45
N ASP A 92 13.89 -14.35 1.93
CA ASP A 92 13.23 -14.71 0.67
C ASP A 92 11.72 -14.37 0.71
N LEU A 93 11.07 -14.59 1.86
CA LEU A 93 9.66 -14.29 2.04
C LEU A 93 9.37 -12.79 1.87
N ILE A 94 10.12 -11.91 2.56
CA ILE A 94 9.88 -10.46 2.47
C ILE A 94 10.23 -9.90 1.09
N GLN A 95 11.30 -10.42 0.45
CA GLN A 95 11.65 -10.01 -0.91
C GLN A 95 10.54 -10.43 -1.90
N SER A 96 9.99 -11.64 -1.76
CA SER A 96 8.95 -12.15 -2.65
C SER A 96 7.59 -11.42 -2.51
N ILE A 97 7.24 -11.00 -1.28
CA ILE A 97 5.96 -10.32 -1.02
C ILE A 97 6.04 -8.82 -1.32
N ASN A 98 7.19 -8.16 -1.04
CA ASN A 98 7.35 -6.73 -1.22
C ASN A 98 7.70 -6.41 -2.69
N HIS A 99 8.97 -6.24 -3.04
CA HIS A 99 9.32 -5.72 -4.37
C HIS A 99 9.04 -6.68 -5.53
N ARG A 100 9.24 -8.01 -5.35
CA ARG A 100 8.94 -8.96 -6.44
C ARG A 100 7.45 -8.93 -6.79
N ALA A 101 6.56 -8.86 -5.81
CA ALA A 101 5.12 -8.79 -6.09
C ALA A 101 4.73 -7.48 -6.78
N VAL A 102 5.36 -6.34 -6.46
CA VAL A 102 5.14 -5.10 -7.21
C VAL A 102 5.44 -5.28 -8.69
N PHE A 103 6.57 -5.93 -9.02
CA PHE A 103 6.90 -6.23 -10.41
C PHE A 103 5.84 -7.12 -11.08
N VAL A 104 5.51 -8.25 -10.45
CA VAL A 104 4.58 -9.24 -11.03
C VAL A 104 3.17 -8.67 -11.19
N CYS A 105 2.64 -7.99 -10.17
CA CYS A 105 1.32 -7.39 -10.24
C CYS A 105 1.24 -6.26 -11.25
N SER A 106 2.26 -5.41 -11.33
CA SER A 106 2.30 -4.30 -12.30
C SER A 106 2.39 -4.81 -13.73
N GLN A 107 3.22 -5.84 -13.98
CA GLN A 107 3.34 -6.47 -15.29
C GLN A 107 2.02 -7.12 -15.73
N ALA A 108 1.34 -7.83 -14.82
CA ALA A 108 0.07 -8.50 -15.12
C ALA A 108 -1.09 -7.50 -15.34
N ALA A 109 -1.09 -6.35 -14.64
CA ALA A 109 -2.09 -5.30 -14.82
C ALA A 109 -1.86 -4.45 -16.08
N LEU A 110 -0.63 -4.36 -16.57
CA LEU A 110 -0.22 -3.45 -17.65
C LEU A 110 -1.09 -3.52 -18.92
N PRO A 111 -1.49 -4.71 -19.45
CA PRO A 111 -2.35 -4.79 -20.64
C PRO A 111 -3.72 -4.13 -20.47
N TYR A 112 -4.22 -4.07 -19.24
CA TYR A 112 -5.51 -3.43 -18.90
C TYR A 112 -5.32 -1.94 -18.66
N LEU A 113 -4.30 -1.55 -17.90
CA LEU A 113 -3.95 -0.15 -17.63
C LEU A 113 -3.68 0.65 -18.91
N LYS A 114 -3.08 0.03 -19.93
CA LYS A 114 -2.88 0.65 -21.26
C LYS A 114 -4.17 0.99 -21.99
N LYS A 115 -5.29 0.35 -21.63
CA LYS A 115 -6.61 0.61 -22.23
C LYS A 115 -7.42 1.63 -21.44
N SER A 116 -6.97 1.95 -20.24
CA SER A 116 -7.64 2.91 -19.36
C SER A 116 -7.30 4.35 -19.76
N SER A 117 -8.27 5.23 -19.66
CA SER A 117 -8.05 6.68 -19.75
C SER A 117 -7.44 7.27 -18.47
N ASN A 118 -7.44 6.49 -17.37
CA ASN A 118 -6.94 6.89 -16.06
C ASN A 118 -5.99 5.86 -15.45
N GLY A 119 -5.13 5.22 -16.26
CA GLY A 119 -4.21 4.20 -15.79
C GLY A 119 -3.29 4.72 -14.68
N HIS A 120 -3.30 4.04 -13.51
CA HIS A 120 -2.50 4.44 -12.35
C HIS A 120 -1.95 3.23 -11.59
N ILE A 121 -0.70 3.31 -11.17
CA ILE A 121 -0.07 2.36 -10.23
C ILE A 121 0.38 3.15 -9.01
N LEU A 122 -0.09 2.75 -7.83
CA LEU A 122 0.32 3.31 -6.55
C LEU A 122 0.94 2.21 -5.68
N SER A 123 2.20 2.39 -5.27
CA SER A 123 2.90 1.44 -4.40
C SER A 123 3.08 2.02 -3.01
N LEU A 124 2.75 1.25 -1.94
CA LEU A 124 2.98 1.69 -0.57
C LEU A 124 4.44 1.42 -0.19
N SER A 125 5.29 2.37 -0.53
CA SER A 125 6.74 2.29 -0.31
C SER A 125 7.35 3.66 0.01
N PRO A 126 8.43 3.69 0.83
CA PRO A 126 9.01 4.93 1.34
C PRO A 126 9.85 5.65 0.29
N PRO A 127 10.09 6.95 0.46
CA PRO A 127 11.16 7.64 -0.25
C PRO A 127 12.52 6.99 0.06
N ILE A 128 13.47 7.10 -0.87
CA ILE A 128 14.82 6.56 -0.67
C ILE A 128 15.59 7.48 0.28
N ASN A 129 15.96 6.93 1.41
CA ASN A 129 16.79 7.59 2.42
C ASN A 129 18.00 6.71 2.72
N LEU A 130 19.19 7.16 2.33
CA LEU A 130 20.43 6.41 2.50
C LEU A 130 21.11 6.68 3.85
N ASN A 131 20.44 7.31 4.81
CA ASN A 131 20.96 7.45 6.15
C ASN A 131 21.27 6.05 6.74
N PRO A 132 22.51 5.80 7.22
CA PRO A 132 22.91 4.48 7.73
C PRO A 132 22.01 3.92 8.82
N LYS A 133 21.32 4.76 9.59
CA LYS A 133 20.38 4.30 10.63
C LYS A 133 19.29 3.37 10.09
N TRP A 134 18.81 3.62 8.85
CA TRP A 134 17.78 2.81 8.21
C TRP A 134 18.32 1.54 7.54
N LEU A 135 19.61 1.49 7.30
CA LEU A 135 20.30 0.35 6.68
C LEU A 135 20.90 -0.58 7.74
N THR A 136 21.27 -0.07 8.92
CA THR A 136 21.95 -0.85 9.95
C THR A 136 21.02 -1.82 10.69
N VAL A 137 19.81 -1.38 11.03
CA VAL A 137 18.95 -2.11 11.97
C VAL A 137 18.16 -3.23 11.28
N PHE A 138 17.70 -3.01 10.03
CA PHE A 138 16.85 -3.96 9.32
C PHE A 138 17.08 -3.92 7.80
N ALA A 139 18.33 -3.96 7.37
CA ALA A 139 18.72 -3.90 5.95
C ALA A 139 17.93 -4.83 5.02
N PRO A 140 17.61 -6.10 5.38
CA PRO A 140 16.78 -6.97 4.54
C PRO A 140 15.39 -6.39 4.24
N TYR A 141 14.76 -5.78 5.25
CA TYR A 141 13.45 -5.14 5.07
C TYR A 141 13.57 -3.83 4.28
N THR A 142 14.57 -3.00 4.61
CA THR A 142 14.85 -1.75 3.87
C THR A 142 15.04 -2.04 2.38
N LEU A 143 15.86 -3.04 2.03
CA LEU A 143 16.06 -3.45 0.64
C LEU A 143 14.74 -3.82 -0.04
N SER A 144 13.88 -4.59 0.64
CA SER A 144 12.59 -5.00 0.07
C SER A 144 11.66 -3.80 -0.19
N LYS A 145 11.66 -2.82 0.70
CA LYS A 145 10.83 -1.61 0.55
C LYS A 145 11.41 -0.64 -0.48
N TYR A 146 12.73 -0.43 -0.47
CA TYR A 146 13.39 0.41 -1.49
C TYR A 146 13.32 -0.22 -2.87
N GLY A 147 13.33 -1.55 -2.98
CA GLY A 147 13.08 -2.26 -4.23
C GLY A 147 11.72 -1.90 -4.87
N MET A 148 10.67 -1.74 -4.05
CA MET A 148 9.35 -1.28 -4.54
C MET A 148 9.45 0.15 -5.09
N THR A 149 10.14 1.05 -4.39
CA THR A 149 10.31 2.44 -4.82
C THR A 149 11.13 2.55 -6.11
N LEU A 150 12.25 1.83 -6.19
CA LEU A 150 13.09 1.82 -7.40
C LEU A 150 12.35 1.28 -8.62
N LEU A 151 11.54 0.21 -8.46
CA LEU A 151 10.66 -0.29 -9.52
C LEU A 151 9.64 0.77 -9.93
N SER A 152 9.05 1.48 -8.97
CA SER A 152 8.06 2.53 -9.26
C SER A 152 8.69 3.71 -10.01
N ILE A 153 9.93 4.11 -9.67
CA ILE A 153 10.69 5.13 -10.43
C ILE A 153 10.90 4.68 -11.88
N GLY A 154 11.36 3.45 -12.09
CA GLY A 154 11.57 2.89 -13.42
C GLY A 154 10.28 2.83 -14.24
N MET A 155 9.22 2.27 -13.65
CA MET A 155 7.91 2.16 -14.31
C MET A 155 7.28 3.52 -14.61
N ALA A 156 7.49 4.55 -13.80
CA ALA A 156 6.99 5.89 -14.05
C ALA A 156 7.54 6.47 -15.36
N GLN A 157 8.80 6.20 -15.66
CA GLN A 157 9.42 6.63 -16.91
C GLN A 157 9.06 5.70 -18.07
N GLU A 158 9.07 4.38 -17.86
CA GLU A 158 8.77 3.38 -18.89
C GLU A 158 7.33 3.48 -19.40
N PHE A 159 6.37 3.73 -18.51
CA PHE A 159 4.94 3.72 -18.85
C PHE A 159 4.38 5.10 -19.22
N LYS A 160 5.24 6.12 -19.26
CA LYS A 160 4.84 7.49 -19.56
C LYS A 160 4.13 7.63 -20.92
N ASP A 161 4.65 6.98 -21.95
CA ASP A 161 4.07 7.05 -23.30
C ASP A 161 2.73 6.31 -23.42
N TYR A 162 2.41 5.44 -22.47
CA TYR A 162 1.09 4.82 -22.36
C TYR A 162 0.10 5.69 -21.57
N GLY A 163 0.53 6.83 -21.06
CA GLY A 163 -0.29 7.70 -20.23
C GLY A 163 -0.60 7.11 -18.85
N ILE A 164 0.19 6.17 -18.34
CA ILE A 164 0.00 5.56 -17.03
C ILE A 164 0.82 6.32 -15.99
N CYS A 165 0.17 6.76 -14.92
CA CYS A 165 0.83 7.40 -13.79
C CYS A 165 1.33 6.33 -12.80
N VAL A 166 2.57 6.47 -12.34
CA VAL A 166 3.15 5.56 -11.33
C VAL A 166 3.76 6.39 -10.21
N ASN A 167 3.29 6.16 -8.99
CA ASN A 167 3.71 6.91 -7.81
C ASN A 167 3.90 5.99 -6.61
N THR A 168 4.56 6.50 -5.57
CA THR A 168 4.64 5.85 -4.27
C THR A 168 3.99 6.71 -3.19
N LEU A 169 3.47 6.05 -2.16
CA LEU A 169 2.91 6.69 -0.97
C LEU A 169 3.47 6.01 0.28
N TRP A 170 3.91 6.81 1.24
CA TRP A 170 4.38 6.35 2.55
C TRP A 170 3.74 7.19 3.66
N PRO A 171 3.42 6.60 4.81
CA PRO A 171 2.92 7.39 5.94
C PRO A 171 4.04 8.26 6.54
N GLU A 172 3.73 9.48 6.91
CA GLU A 172 4.65 10.36 7.63
C GLU A 172 4.79 9.94 9.09
N THR A 173 3.74 9.35 9.63
CA THR A 173 3.66 8.91 11.02
C THR A 173 3.17 7.46 11.11
N TYR A 174 3.33 6.82 12.26
CA TYR A 174 2.79 5.47 12.49
C TYR A 174 1.30 5.42 12.23
N ILE A 175 0.88 4.38 11.51
CA ILE A 175 -0.53 4.10 11.23
C ILE A 175 -0.98 2.92 12.08
N ALA A 176 -2.13 3.04 12.74
CA ALA A 176 -2.73 1.99 13.57
C ALA A 176 -3.16 0.78 12.72
N THR A 177 -2.22 -0.04 12.38
CA THR A 177 -2.39 -1.28 11.62
C THR A 177 -1.86 -2.47 12.41
N ALA A 178 -2.31 -3.66 12.05
CA ALA A 178 -1.78 -4.89 12.62
C ALA A 178 -0.26 -5.05 12.43
N ALA A 179 0.33 -4.43 11.42
CA ALA A 179 1.77 -4.42 11.21
C ALA A 179 2.48 -3.63 12.33
N VAL A 180 1.94 -2.49 12.73
CA VAL A 180 2.49 -1.66 13.80
C VAL A 180 2.24 -2.30 15.17
N THR A 181 1.01 -2.67 15.48
CA THR A 181 0.65 -3.23 16.80
C THR A 181 1.35 -4.56 17.11
N ASN A 182 1.59 -5.41 16.10
CA ASN A 182 2.19 -6.73 16.31
C ASN A 182 3.71 -6.78 16.18
N ASN A 183 4.37 -5.80 15.53
CA ASN A 183 5.79 -5.88 15.23
C ASN A 183 6.61 -4.72 15.78
N ILE A 184 6.01 -3.56 16.01
CA ILE A 184 6.74 -2.33 16.35
C ILE A 184 6.44 -1.92 17.79
N ALA A 185 5.21 -2.14 18.24
CA ALA A 185 4.75 -1.62 19.49
C ALA A 185 3.64 -2.51 20.09
N ASN A 186 3.42 -2.37 21.41
CA ASN A 186 2.30 -3.00 22.11
C ASN A 186 0.97 -2.26 21.85
N ASP A 187 -0.12 -2.70 22.48
CA ASP A 187 -1.45 -2.09 22.33
C ASP A 187 -1.48 -0.60 22.72
N GLU A 188 -0.59 -0.14 23.60
CA GLU A 188 -0.44 1.28 23.98
C GLU A 188 0.10 2.15 22.84
N ALA A 189 0.76 1.55 21.85
CA ALA A 189 1.26 2.30 20.69
C ALA A 189 0.20 2.76 19.72
N VAL A 190 -1.02 2.27 19.81
CA VAL A 190 -2.14 2.82 19.03
C VAL A 190 -2.36 4.30 19.37
N ASP A 191 -2.10 4.68 20.61
CA ASP A 191 -2.28 6.06 21.10
C ASP A 191 -1.34 7.07 20.42
N ILE A 192 -0.20 6.62 19.89
CA ILE A 192 0.77 7.45 19.17
C ILE A 192 0.71 7.25 17.65
N CYS A 193 -0.39 6.70 17.14
CA CYS A 193 -0.62 6.44 15.72
C CYS A 193 -1.71 7.36 15.15
N ARG A 194 -1.69 7.48 13.83
CA ARG A 194 -2.83 7.97 13.06
C ARG A 194 -3.71 6.82 12.59
N LYS A 195 -4.96 7.12 12.31
CA LYS A 195 -5.92 6.20 11.70
C LYS A 195 -5.55 5.89 10.25
N PRO A 196 -5.85 4.67 9.74
CA PRO A 196 -5.63 4.32 8.32
C PRO A 196 -6.35 5.24 7.32
N ASP A 197 -7.34 6.01 7.77
CA ASP A 197 -8.10 6.94 6.94
C ASP A 197 -7.20 7.99 6.27
N ILE A 198 -6.13 8.44 6.93
CA ILE A 198 -5.19 9.41 6.35
C ILE A 198 -4.53 8.86 5.08
N MET A 199 -4.13 7.57 5.11
CA MET A 199 -3.55 6.89 3.95
C MET A 199 -4.58 6.71 2.83
N ALA A 200 -5.83 6.43 3.19
CA ALA A 200 -6.91 6.27 2.23
C ALA A 200 -7.25 7.60 1.52
N ASP A 201 -7.31 8.69 2.26
CA ASP A 201 -7.57 10.02 1.72
C ASP A 201 -6.40 10.51 0.85
N ALA A 202 -5.15 10.30 1.29
CA ALA A 202 -3.95 10.62 0.50
C ALA A 202 -3.88 9.77 -0.79
N ALA A 203 -4.13 8.46 -0.71
CA ALA A 203 -4.18 7.60 -1.88
C ALA A 203 -5.26 8.05 -2.87
N PHE A 204 -6.46 8.39 -2.38
CA PHE A 204 -7.54 8.90 -3.22
C PHE A 204 -7.16 10.21 -3.90
N ALA A 205 -6.54 11.14 -3.17
CA ALA A 205 -6.05 12.39 -3.74
C ALA A 205 -5.04 12.14 -4.86
N ILE A 206 -4.06 11.25 -4.66
CA ILE A 206 -3.04 10.90 -5.67
C ILE A 206 -3.68 10.32 -6.94
N ILE A 207 -4.54 9.31 -6.81
CA ILE A 207 -5.13 8.63 -7.98
C ILE A 207 -6.18 9.49 -8.71
N SER A 208 -6.65 10.56 -8.09
CA SER A 208 -7.56 11.55 -8.72
C SER A 208 -6.83 12.56 -9.59
N HIS A 209 -5.50 12.57 -9.59
CA HIS A 209 -4.66 13.48 -10.37
C HIS A 209 -3.71 12.73 -11.31
N ARG A 210 -3.20 13.42 -12.32
CA ARG A 210 -2.41 12.82 -13.41
C ARG A 210 -0.91 13.10 -13.27
N GLU A 211 -0.41 13.14 -12.04
CA GLU A 211 1.02 13.26 -11.77
C GLU A 211 1.68 11.88 -11.76
N THR A 212 2.94 11.79 -12.18
CA THR A 212 3.72 10.55 -12.23
C THR A 212 5.14 10.76 -11.74
N GLY A 213 5.75 9.70 -11.19
CA GLY A 213 7.14 9.71 -10.71
C GLY A 213 7.32 10.40 -9.36
N GLN A 214 6.24 10.57 -8.61
CA GLN A 214 6.27 11.22 -7.30
C GLN A 214 6.42 10.19 -6.18
N HIS A 215 7.08 10.63 -5.08
CA HIS A 215 7.26 9.87 -3.84
C HIS A 215 6.59 10.65 -2.71
N TYR A 216 5.34 10.35 -2.51
CA TYR A 216 4.48 11.11 -1.61
C TYR A 216 4.57 10.64 -0.15
N LEU A 217 4.46 11.60 0.76
CA LEU A 217 4.05 11.37 2.14
C LEU A 217 2.58 11.79 2.28
N ASP A 218 1.82 11.07 3.08
CA ASP A 218 0.38 11.25 3.23
C ASP A 218 0.01 12.67 3.67
N GLU A 219 0.63 13.20 4.74
CA GLU A 219 0.38 14.58 5.18
C GLU A 219 0.79 15.60 4.12
N GLY A 220 1.93 15.40 3.44
CA GLY A 220 2.40 16.29 2.38
C GLY A 220 1.39 16.40 1.23
N VAL A 221 0.82 15.26 0.80
CA VAL A 221 -0.25 15.24 -0.21
C VAL A 221 -1.46 16.01 0.28
N LEU A 222 -1.97 15.67 1.45
CA LEU A 222 -3.22 16.26 1.96
C LEU A 222 -3.08 17.77 2.22
N ARG A 223 -1.89 18.23 2.68
CA ARG A 223 -1.59 19.67 2.78
C ARG A 223 -1.64 20.37 1.43
N GLY A 224 -1.12 19.72 0.39
CA GLY A 224 -1.22 20.23 -0.99
C GLY A 224 -2.65 20.38 -1.49
N TYR A 225 -3.58 19.58 -0.95
CA TYR A 225 -5.03 19.68 -1.21
C TYR A 225 -5.80 20.53 -0.18
N GLY A 226 -5.09 21.29 0.64
CA GLY A 226 -5.70 22.29 1.54
C GLY A 226 -6.12 21.73 2.90
N VAL A 227 -5.75 20.50 3.26
CA VAL A 227 -5.97 19.99 4.62
C VAL A 227 -4.97 20.68 5.56
N THR A 228 -5.46 21.40 6.56
CA THR A 228 -4.65 22.13 7.54
C THR A 228 -4.71 21.53 8.93
N ASP A 229 -5.76 20.74 9.22
CA ASP A 229 -5.97 20.08 10.50
C ASP A 229 -5.94 18.57 10.33
N PHE A 230 -5.03 17.92 11.04
CA PHE A 230 -4.82 16.47 11.04
C PHE A 230 -5.24 15.82 12.37
N ASP A 231 -5.77 16.57 13.33
CA ASP A 231 -6.13 16.09 14.65
C ASP A 231 -7.16 14.96 14.61
N HIS A 232 -8.09 15.03 13.65
CA HIS A 232 -9.12 14.01 13.47
C HIS A 232 -8.58 12.65 13.00
N TYR A 233 -7.37 12.61 12.45
CA TYR A 233 -6.67 11.36 12.13
C TYR A 233 -5.95 10.74 13.33
N ALA A 234 -5.75 11.46 14.44
CA ALA A 234 -5.16 10.85 15.64
C ALA A 234 -6.06 9.72 16.18
N CYS A 235 -5.46 8.59 16.55
CA CYS A 235 -6.20 7.49 17.17
C CYS A 235 -6.68 7.88 18.56
N ASN A 236 -5.83 8.58 19.32
CA ASN A 236 -6.17 9.16 20.60
C ASN A 236 -5.98 10.68 20.56
N PRO A 237 -7.06 11.49 20.67
CA PRO A 237 -6.94 12.94 20.67
C PRO A 237 -6.10 13.53 21.81
N ALA A 238 -6.00 12.80 22.95
CA ALA A 238 -5.23 13.26 24.11
C ALA A 238 -3.71 13.19 23.90
N THR A 239 -3.25 12.37 22.93
CA THR A 239 -1.83 12.16 22.61
C THR A 239 -1.46 12.64 21.21
N LYS A 240 -2.29 13.45 20.57
CA LYS A 240 -2.10 13.94 19.20
C LYS A 240 -0.74 14.62 18.95
N ASP A 241 -0.17 15.25 19.98
CA ASP A 241 1.13 15.91 19.93
C ASP A 241 2.33 14.94 20.15
N GLN A 242 2.04 13.65 20.40
CA GLN A 242 3.02 12.59 20.65
C GLN A 242 3.06 11.56 19.51
N ILE A 243 2.39 11.82 18.39
CA ILE A 243 2.33 10.91 17.25
C ILE A 243 3.74 10.62 16.74
N GLN A 244 4.08 9.34 16.65
CA GLN A 244 5.41 8.87 16.29
C GLN A 244 5.64 8.95 14.77
N ARG A 245 6.78 9.50 14.37
CA ARG A 245 7.22 9.52 12.97
C ARG A 245 7.54 8.11 12.47
N ASP A 246 7.20 7.80 11.22
CA ASP A 246 7.42 6.49 10.62
C ASP A 246 8.88 6.28 10.18
N PHE A 247 9.20 5.04 9.83
CA PHE A 247 10.52 4.63 9.35
C PHE A 247 10.90 5.35 8.06
N PHE A 248 12.20 5.40 7.80
CA PHE A 248 12.84 5.98 6.60
C PHE A 248 12.76 7.51 6.49
N LEU A 249 12.22 8.16 7.49
CA LEU A 249 12.12 9.62 7.56
C LEU A 249 13.08 10.16 8.63
N ASP A 250 13.76 11.27 8.34
CA ASP A 250 14.69 11.97 9.24
C ASP A 250 13.99 13.04 10.08
#